data_1c5bce926dd8a1beedf273a6a6d556b6
#
_entry.id   1c5bce926dd8a1beedf273a6a6d556b6
#
_cell.length_a   1.000
_cell.length_b   1.000
_cell.length_c   1.000
_cell.angle_alpha   90.00
_cell.angle_beta   90.00
_cell.angle_gamma   90.00
#
_symmetry.space_group_name_H-M   'P 1'
#
loop_
_entity.id
_entity.type
_entity.pdbx_description
1 polymer ?
#
loop_
_entity_poly.entity_id
_entity_poly.type
_entity_poly.pdbx_seq_one_letter_code
_entity_poly.pdbx_strand_id
1 'polypeptide(L)'
;MDFKLTDGQEMLKKTVREFAEKVVGPRAEEVDQTGIFPRDTFEQMAKLGLTGIGTPEEYGGSGGNDIDKVITVTELAKKCAATAGILSIHTIFASVLLKFGSEEQKKKYLPEVTSSGHLAAFALTEPNAGSDAAAVRTTAVLDEETGEYVLNGTKCFISGGGQAKYLLIFALTDPSKGVKGLSCILVEKGTPGFTVGKIENKMGIHGS
;
A
#
# COMPACT_ATOMS: atom_id res chain seq x y z
N MET A 1 -5.09 -20.82 -24.59
CA MET A 1 -5.04 -20.12 -23.28
C MET A 1 -6.44 -20.20 -22.71
N ASP A 2 -6.60 -20.72 -21.49
CA ASP A 2 -7.92 -20.80 -20.83
C ASP A 2 -8.03 -19.62 -19.86
N PHE A 3 -9.12 -18.86 -19.96
CA PHE A 3 -9.41 -17.71 -19.11
C PHE A 3 -10.45 -18.03 -18.02
N LYS A 4 -10.80 -19.31 -17.87
CA LYS A 4 -11.72 -19.74 -16.80
C LYS A 4 -11.06 -19.60 -15.45
N LEU A 5 -11.81 -19.08 -14.50
CA LEU A 5 -11.39 -19.06 -13.12
C LEU A 5 -11.42 -20.48 -12.54
N THR A 6 -10.53 -20.75 -11.60
CA THR A 6 -10.58 -21.98 -10.79
C THR A 6 -11.76 -21.93 -9.81
N ASP A 7 -12.17 -23.06 -9.26
CA ASP A 7 -13.24 -23.11 -8.25
C ASP A 7 -12.92 -22.26 -7.03
N GLY A 8 -11.64 -22.22 -6.60
CA GLY A 8 -11.16 -21.35 -5.53
C GLY A 8 -11.30 -19.86 -5.87
N GLN A 9 -11.00 -19.48 -7.12
CA GLN A 9 -11.14 -18.11 -7.60
C GLN A 9 -12.60 -17.68 -7.74
N GLU A 10 -13.49 -18.57 -8.18
CA GLU A 10 -14.94 -18.27 -8.19
C GLU A 10 -15.50 -18.12 -6.77
N MET A 11 -15.03 -18.94 -5.82
CA MET A 11 -15.40 -18.79 -4.41
C MET A 11 -14.89 -17.48 -3.81
N LEU A 12 -13.61 -17.13 -4.04
CA LEU A 12 -13.05 -15.84 -3.64
C LEU A 12 -13.87 -14.67 -4.21
N LYS A 13 -14.14 -14.70 -5.50
CA LYS A 13 -14.93 -13.69 -6.19
C LYS A 13 -16.31 -13.50 -5.57
N LYS A 14 -16.99 -14.61 -5.25
CA LYS A 14 -18.29 -14.58 -4.56
C LYS A 14 -18.17 -13.95 -3.18
N THR A 15 -17.20 -14.37 -2.38
CA THR A 15 -16.97 -13.86 -1.02
C THR A 15 -16.68 -12.37 -1.03
N VAL A 16 -15.78 -11.92 -1.91
CA VAL A 16 -15.43 -10.49 -2.02
C VAL A 16 -16.61 -9.67 -2.53
N ARG A 17 -17.38 -10.19 -3.48
CA ARG A 17 -18.60 -9.53 -3.97
C ARG A 17 -19.61 -9.34 -2.85
N GLU A 18 -19.88 -10.37 -2.07
CA GLU A 18 -20.81 -10.27 -0.92
C GLU A 18 -20.34 -9.25 0.10
N PHE A 19 -19.05 -9.23 0.42
CA PHE A 19 -18.45 -8.21 1.29
C PHE A 19 -18.59 -6.81 0.68
N ALA A 20 -18.28 -6.66 -0.60
CA ALA A 20 -18.39 -5.39 -1.30
C ALA A 20 -19.84 -4.87 -1.30
N GLU A 21 -20.82 -5.74 -1.49
CA GLU A 21 -22.26 -5.37 -1.49
C GLU A 21 -22.78 -5.01 -0.09
N LYS A 22 -22.40 -5.79 0.93
CA LYS A 22 -22.94 -5.66 2.29
C LYS A 22 -22.22 -4.60 3.13
N VAL A 23 -20.94 -4.37 2.90
CA VAL A 23 -20.09 -3.52 3.74
C VAL A 23 -19.57 -2.29 3.00
N VAL A 24 -18.99 -2.48 1.81
CA VAL A 24 -18.34 -1.38 1.07
C VAL A 24 -19.37 -0.47 0.40
N GLY A 25 -20.33 -1.06 -0.32
CA GLY A 25 -21.32 -0.31 -1.10
C GLY A 25 -22.15 0.67 -0.26
N PRO A 26 -22.73 0.26 0.88
CA PRO A 26 -23.52 1.17 1.73
C PRO A 26 -22.75 2.39 2.25
N ARG A 27 -21.42 2.32 2.29
CA ARG A 27 -20.55 3.39 2.79
C ARG A 27 -19.87 4.19 1.68
N ALA A 28 -20.02 3.77 0.43
CA ALA A 28 -19.27 4.36 -0.69
C ALA A 28 -19.58 5.86 -0.87
N GLU A 29 -20.83 6.25 -0.73
CA GLU A 29 -21.26 7.64 -0.83
C GLU A 29 -20.69 8.49 0.31
N GLU A 30 -20.76 8.02 1.57
CA GLU A 30 -20.17 8.68 2.72
C GLU A 30 -18.66 8.89 2.55
N VAL A 31 -17.94 7.85 2.12
CA VAL A 31 -16.49 7.89 1.87
C VAL A 31 -16.15 8.93 0.80
N ASP A 32 -16.95 9.01 -0.27
CA ASP A 32 -16.70 9.97 -1.34
C ASP A 32 -17.03 11.41 -0.92
N GLN A 33 -18.13 11.63 -0.21
CA GLN A 33 -18.54 12.96 0.25
C GLN A 33 -17.62 13.52 1.34
N THR A 34 -17.21 12.69 2.29
CA THR A 34 -16.40 13.14 3.43
C THR A 34 -14.90 13.14 3.17
N GLY A 35 -14.43 12.30 2.24
CA GLY A 35 -13.02 12.05 2.02
C GLY A 35 -12.31 11.35 3.19
N ILE A 36 -13.07 10.87 4.18
CA ILE A 36 -12.51 10.18 5.34
C ILE A 36 -12.09 8.77 4.96
N PHE A 37 -10.88 8.39 5.37
CA PHE A 37 -10.37 7.04 5.17
C PHE A 37 -11.28 6.00 5.84
N PRO A 38 -11.77 4.97 5.11
CA PRO A 38 -12.72 3.98 5.61
C PRO A 38 -12.03 2.93 6.52
N ARG A 39 -11.58 3.34 7.71
CA ARG A 39 -10.78 2.54 8.65
C ARG A 39 -11.42 1.21 8.99
N ASP A 40 -12.67 1.24 9.42
CA ASP A 40 -13.39 0.01 9.83
C ASP A 40 -13.64 -0.93 8.65
N THR A 41 -13.82 -0.42 7.43
CA THR A 41 -13.90 -1.26 6.23
C THR A 41 -12.56 -1.93 5.97
N PHE A 42 -11.45 -1.19 6.12
CA PHE A 42 -10.11 -1.74 5.94
C PHE A 42 -9.79 -2.82 6.99
N GLU A 43 -10.16 -2.60 8.25
CA GLU A 43 -10.00 -3.60 9.31
C GLU A 43 -10.86 -4.86 9.08
N GLN A 44 -12.06 -4.71 8.53
CA GLN A 44 -12.88 -5.85 8.13
C GLN A 44 -12.27 -6.61 6.95
N MET A 45 -11.65 -5.92 5.97
CA MET A 45 -10.89 -6.57 4.92
C MET A 45 -9.72 -7.39 5.49
N ALA A 46 -9.02 -6.88 6.50
CA ALA A 46 -7.95 -7.61 7.17
C ALA A 46 -8.45 -8.88 7.86
N LYS A 47 -9.59 -8.80 8.57
CA LYS A 47 -10.23 -9.97 9.20
C LYS A 47 -10.65 -11.05 8.19
N LEU A 48 -10.97 -10.67 6.97
CA LEU A 48 -11.27 -11.58 5.86
C LEU A 48 -10.02 -12.05 5.11
N GLY A 49 -8.83 -11.61 5.53
CA GLY A 49 -7.57 -11.95 4.87
C GLY A 49 -7.30 -11.22 3.56
N LEU A 50 -8.15 -10.25 3.16
CA LEU A 50 -8.02 -9.58 1.87
C LEU A 50 -6.78 -8.69 1.78
N THR A 51 -6.29 -8.16 2.90
CA THR A 51 -5.05 -7.38 2.99
C THR A 51 -3.79 -8.22 2.81
N GLY A 52 -3.91 -9.53 3.04
CA GLY A 52 -2.82 -10.50 2.91
C GLY A 52 -2.83 -11.31 1.60
N ILE A 53 -3.74 -11.01 0.67
CA ILE A 53 -3.81 -11.73 -0.62
C ILE A 53 -2.51 -11.59 -1.41
N GLY A 54 -1.99 -12.75 -1.88
CA GLY A 54 -0.72 -12.85 -2.59
C GLY A 54 0.51 -12.83 -1.68
N THR A 55 0.32 -12.87 -0.37
CA THR A 55 1.39 -13.05 0.63
C THR A 55 1.30 -14.45 1.19
N PRO A 56 2.43 -15.19 1.32
CA PRO A 56 2.45 -16.53 1.91
C PRO A 56 1.91 -16.57 3.35
N GLU A 57 1.30 -17.69 3.72
CA GLU A 57 0.74 -17.91 5.07
C GLU A 57 1.79 -17.82 6.18
N GLU A 58 3.02 -18.23 5.90
CA GLU A 58 4.15 -18.14 6.85
C GLU A 58 4.45 -16.70 7.30
N TYR A 59 4.02 -15.68 6.51
CA TYR A 59 4.11 -14.27 6.85
C TYR A 59 2.73 -13.65 7.20
N GLY A 60 1.77 -14.48 7.60
CA GLY A 60 0.43 -14.03 7.99
C GLY A 60 -0.48 -13.65 6.82
N GLY A 61 -0.10 -13.97 5.60
CA GLY A 61 -0.91 -13.74 4.40
C GLY A 61 -1.96 -14.83 4.18
N SER A 62 -2.77 -14.64 3.15
CA SER A 62 -3.84 -15.57 2.74
C SER A 62 -3.45 -16.43 1.54
N GLY A 63 -2.16 -16.41 1.14
CA GLY A 63 -1.73 -17.08 -0.08
C GLY A 63 -2.35 -16.45 -1.33
N GLY A 64 -2.53 -17.27 -2.37
CA GLY A 64 -3.06 -16.83 -3.64
C GLY A 64 -2.00 -16.23 -4.57
N ASN A 65 -2.47 -15.66 -5.67
CA ASN A 65 -1.62 -15.13 -6.73
C ASN A 65 -2.15 -13.77 -7.26
N ASP A 66 -1.53 -13.25 -8.31
CA ASP A 66 -1.92 -11.94 -8.86
C ASP A 66 -3.33 -11.93 -9.46
N ILE A 67 -3.85 -13.07 -9.94
CA ILE A 67 -5.25 -13.17 -10.42
C ILE A 67 -6.21 -12.99 -9.24
N ASP A 68 -5.89 -13.57 -8.08
CA ASP A 68 -6.70 -13.43 -6.87
C ASP A 68 -6.73 -11.98 -6.37
N LYS A 69 -5.59 -11.26 -6.46
CA LYS A 69 -5.54 -9.81 -6.20
C LYS A 69 -6.43 -9.03 -7.17
N VAL A 70 -6.36 -9.33 -8.46
CA VAL A 70 -7.18 -8.66 -9.49
C VAL A 70 -8.66 -8.91 -9.25
N ILE A 71 -9.06 -10.15 -8.94
CA ILE A 71 -10.46 -10.49 -8.60
C ILE A 71 -10.91 -9.65 -7.41
N THR A 72 -10.11 -9.60 -6.34
CA THR A 72 -10.44 -8.86 -5.12
C THR A 72 -10.61 -7.37 -5.38
N VAL A 73 -9.62 -6.74 -6.02
CA VAL A 73 -9.69 -5.31 -6.34
C VAL A 73 -10.86 -5.00 -7.27
N THR A 74 -11.14 -5.86 -8.26
CA THR A 74 -12.24 -5.68 -9.21
C THR A 74 -13.60 -5.71 -8.52
N GLU A 75 -13.86 -6.70 -7.67
CA GLU A 75 -15.16 -6.81 -6.99
C GLU A 75 -15.38 -5.66 -5.99
N LEU A 76 -14.33 -5.22 -5.29
CA LEU A 76 -14.40 -4.03 -4.42
C LEU A 76 -14.64 -2.74 -5.22
N ALA A 77 -13.94 -2.56 -6.34
CA ALA A 77 -14.02 -1.37 -7.18
C ALA A 77 -15.41 -1.15 -7.78
N LYS A 78 -16.17 -2.22 -8.04
CA LYS A 78 -17.57 -2.13 -8.49
C LYS A 78 -18.48 -1.39 -7.51
N LYS A 79 -18.10 -1.31 -6.23
CA LYS A 79 -18.85 -0.62 -5.18
C LYS A 79 -18.16 0.66 -4.71
N CYS A 80 -16.85 0.65 -4.53
CA CYS A 80 -16.09 1.83 -4.12
C CYS A 80 -14.66 1.77 -4.66
N ALA A 81 -14.36 2.62 -5.65
CA ALA A 81 -13.04 2.70 -6.26
C ALA A 81 -11.97 3.17 -5.26
N ALA A 82 -12.32 4.05 -4.31
CA ALA A 82 -11.39 4.50 -3.26
C ALA A 82 -10.93 3.34 -2.37
N THR A 83 -11.87 2.52 -1.87
CA THR A 83 -11.56 1.35 -1.04
C THR A 83 -10.71 0.33 -1.79
N ALA A 84 -11.03 0.07 -3.05
CA ALA A 84 -10.26 -0.84 -3.90
C ALA A 84 -8.84 -0.32 -4.17
N GLY A 85 -8.70 0.98 -4.46
CA GLY A 85 -7.42 1.64 -4.68
C GLY A 85 -6.53 1.62 -3.44
N ILE A 86 -7.09 1.83 -2.26
CA ILE A 86 -6.38 1.71 -0.98
C ILE A 86 -5.79 0.30 -0.83
N LEU A 87 -6.60 -0.75 -1.04
CA LEU A 87 -6.14 -2.12 -0.95
C LEU A 87 -5.06 -2.43 -1.99
N SER A 88 -5.25 -1.99 -3.24
CA SER A 88 -4.28 -2.20 -4.31
C SER A 88 -2.90 -1.63 -3.96
N ILE A 89 -2.83 -0.38 -3.48
CA ILE A 89 -1.56 0.25 -3.07
C ILE A 89 -0.97 -0.44 -1.85
N HIS A 90 -1.80 -0.82 -0.89
CA HIS A 90 -1.37 -1.55 0.29
C HIS A 90 -0.66 -2.87 -0.05
N THR A 91 -1.18 -3.65 -0.99
CA THR A 91 -0.57 -4.92 -1.40
C THR A 91 0.77 -4.76 -2.12
N ILE A 92 1.08 -3.57 -2.68
CA ILE A 92 2.40 -3.28 -3.26
C ILE A 92 3.48 -3.36 -2.18
N PHE A 93 3.23 -2.83 -0.98
CA PHE A 93 4.18 -2.91 0.13
C PHE A 93 4.61 -4.35 0.40
N ALA A 94 3.64 -5.26 0.57
CA ALA A 94 3.91 -6.66 0.81
C ALA A 94 4.69 -7.30 -0.36
N SER A 95 4.31 -6.99 -1.60
CA SER A 95 4.97 -7.51 -2.80
C SER A 95 6.43 -7.06 -2.90
N VAL A 96 6.73 -5.81 -2.58
CA VAL A 96 8.11 -5.28 -2.57
C VAL A 96 8.92 -5.96 -1.47
N LEU A 97 8.34 -6.08 -0.28
CA LEU A 97 9.04 -6.69 0.85
C LEU A 97 9.33 -8.19 0.63
N LEU A 98 8.37 -8.93 0.05
CA LEU A 98 8.56 -10.33 -0.33
C LEU A 98 9.71 -10.51 -1.34
N LYS A 99 9.83 -9.58 -2.28
CA LYS A 99 10.82 -9.69 -3.37
C LYS A 99 12.22 -9.21 -2.95
N PHE A 100 12.30 -8.17 -2.13
CA PHE A 100 13.56 -7.45 -1.87
C PHE A 100 13.94 -7.36 -0.39
N GLY A 101 13.02 -7.65 0.52
CA GLY A 101 13.29 -7.59 1.95
C GLY A 101 14.14 -8.76 2.44
N SER A 102 14.90 -8.52 3.52
CA SER A 102 15.55 -9.60 4.26
C SER A 102 14.52 -10.48 4.98
N GLU A 103 14.90 -11.69 5.37
CA GLU A 103 14.01 -12.59 6.12
C GLU A 103 13.57 -11.97 7.46
N GLU A 104 14.43 -11.20 8.09
CA GLU A 104 14.12 -10.46 9.30
C GLU A 104 13.03 -9.39 9.03
N GLN A 105 13.19 -8.61 7.98
CA GLN A 105 12.20 -7.61 7.58
C GLN A 105 10.86 -8.25 7.22
N LYS A 106 10.86 -9.34 6.46
CA LYS A 106 9.63 -10.08 6.10
C LYS A 106 8.88 -10.54 7.36
N LYS A 107 9.59 -11.22 8.28
CA LYS A 107 9.01 -11.73 9.53
C LYS A 107 8.50 -10.62 10.45
N LYS A 108 9.16 -9.47 10.46
CA LYS A 108 8.76 -8.32 11.28
C LYS A 108 7.55 -7.59 10.72
N TYR A 109 7.55 -7.27 9.43
CA TYR A 109 6.61 -6.30 8.87
C TYR A 109 5.44 -6.91 8.10
N LEU A 110 5.61 -8.09 7.46
CA LEU A 110 4.51 -8.67 6.69
C LEU A 110 3.30 -9.02 7.57
N PRO A 111 3.43 -9.69 8.73
CA PRO A 111 2.28 -9.97 9.58
C PRO A 111 1.52 -8.71 10.03
N GLU A 112 2.23 -7.62 10.24
CA GLU A 112 1.67 -6.34 10.65
C GLU A 112 0.75 -5.71 9.58
N VAL A 113 1.03 -5.94 8.32
CA VAL A 113 0.24 -5.39 7.21
C VAL A 113 -0.75 -6.39 6.63
N THR A 114 -0.53 -7.69 6.78
CA THR A 114 -1.42 -8.71 6.22
C THR A 114 -2.60 -9.05 7.12
N SER A 115 -2.40 -9.18 8.43
CA SER A 115 -3.42 -9.65 9.38
C SER A 115 -3.80 -8.66 10.46
N SER A 116 -2.92 -7.70 10.80
CA SER A 116 -3.16 -6.78 11.92
C SER A 116 -3.98 -5.54 11.55
N GLY A 117 -4.39 -5.38 10.28
CA GLY A 117 -5.17 -4.22 9.82
C GLY A 117 -4.37 -2.90 9.74
N HIS A 118 -3.04 -2.97 9.81
CA HIS A 118 -2.22 -1.79 9.64
C HIS A 118 -2.03 -1.47 8.15
N LEU A 119 -2.39 -0.25 7.77
CA LEU A 119 -2.18 0.22 6.39
C LEU A 119 -0.69 0.44 6.13
N ALA A 120 -0.25 0.06 4.94
CA ALA A 120 1.03 0.42 4.38
C ALA A 120 0.87 1.28 3.12
N ALA A 121 1.86 2.11 2.83
CA ALA A 121 1.86 3.01 1.68
C ALA A 121 3.16 2.92 0.88
N PHE A 122 3.07 3.38 -0.38
CA PHE A 122 4.17 3.40 -1.35
C PHE A 122 4.42 4.85 -1.78
N ALA A 123 5.58 5.40 -1.43
CA ALA A 123 5.90 6.81 -1.56
C ALA A 123 7.05 7.03 -2.56
N LEU A 124 6.70 7.08 -3.84
CA LEU A 124 7.64 7.34 -4.94
C LEU A 124 7.54 8.79 -5.42
N THR A 125 6.34 9.24 -5.75
CA THR A 125 6.05 10.49 -6.45
C THR A 125 6.49 11.73 -5.68
N GLU A 126 7.09 12.69 -6.39
CA GLU A 126 7.48 14.00 -5.88
C GLU A 126 6.88 15.10 -6.78
N PRO A 127 6.88 16.38 -6.35
CA PRO A 127 6.39 17.48 -7.17
C PRO A 127 7.03 17.55 -8.58
N ASN A 128 8.28 17.11 -8.72
CA ASN A 128 9.04 17.12 -9.97
C ASN A 128 9.29 15.73 -10.56
N ALA A 129 8.77 14.65 -9.95
CA ALA A 129 9.02 13.27 -10.35
C ALA A 129 7.71 12.46 -10.29
N GLY A 130 7.01 12.41 -11.40
CA GLY A 130 5.83 11.56 -11.60
C GLY A 130 6.14 10.42 -12.56
N SER A 131 5.77 10.56 -13.84
CA SER A 131 6.09 9.57 -14.88
C SER A 131 7.59 9.40 -15.08
N ASP A 132 8.36 10.45 -14.89
CA ASP A 132 9.82 10.36 -14.80
C ASP A 132 10.24 10.05 -13.35
N ALA A 133 10.16 8.77 -12.98
CA ALA A 133 10.58 8.29 -11.67
C ALA A 133 12.10 8.41 -11.42
N ALA A 134 12.89 8.60 -12.49
CA ALA A 134 14.34 8.83 -12.39
C ALA A 134 14.67 10.24 -11.87
N ALA A 135 13.69 11.18 -11.94
CA ALA A 135 13.86 12.54 -11.45
C ALA A 135 13.63 12.72 -9.94
N VAL A 136 13.51 11.62 -9.17
CA VAL A 136 13.41 11.66 -7.71
C VAL A 136 14.60 12.41 -7.11
N ARG A 137 14.32 13.33 -6.18
CA ARG A 137 15.32 14.19 -5.51
C ARG A 137 15.39 13.99 -4.00
N THR A 138 14.41 13.30 -3.39
CA THR A 138 14.52 12.91 -1.98
C THR A 138 15.84 12.18 -1.77
N THR A 139 16.61 12.58 -0.78
CA THR A 139 17.88 11.96 -0.41
C THR A 139 17.76 11.14 0.85
N ALA A 140 18.60 10.14 1.01
CA ALA A 140 18.79 9.37 2.22
C ALA A 140 20.30 9.26 2.46
N VAL A 141 20.81 10.05 3.39
CA VAL A 141 22.25 10.11 3.71
C VAL A 141 22.50 9.28 4.95
N LEU A 142 23.47 8.36 4.88
CA LEU A 142 23.89 7.57 6.03
C LEU A 142 24.63 8.47 7.02
N ASP A 143 24.15 8.52 8.25
CA ASP A 143 24.86 9.06 9.38
C ASP A 143 25.79 7.96 9.91
N GLU A 144 27.09 8.13 9.76
CA GLU A 144 28.10 7.14 10.13
C GLU A 144 28.23 6.96 11.65
N GLU A 145 27.84 7.97 12.44
CA GLU A 145 27.92 7.89 13.90
C GLU A 145 26.77 7.03 14.47
N THR A 146 25.58 7.17 13.93
CA THR A 146 24.39 6.43 14.39
C THR A 146 24.10 5.16 13.59
N GLY A 147 24.62 5.07 12.37
CA GLY A 147 24.31 4.01 11.41
C GLY A 147 22.89 4.13 10.82
N GLU A 148 22.23 5.26 10.98
CA GLU A 148 20.88 5.53 10.49
C GLU A 148 20.90 6.37 9.21
N TYR A 149 19.88 6.20 8.37
CA TYR A 149 19.68 7.06 7.21
C TYR A 149 18.85 8.29 7.56
N VAL A 150 19.38 9.47 7.28
CA VAL A 150 18.65 10.74 7.37
C VAL A 150 17.99 11.04 6.03
N LEU A 151 16.64 11.00 6.00
CA LEU A 151 15.85 11.28 4.81
C LEU A 151 15.48 12.76 4.72
N ASN A 152 15.72 13.38 3.56
CA ASN A 152 15.31 14.76 3.27
C ASN A 152 14.59 14.83 1.93
N GLY A 153 13.34 15.29 1.93
CA GLY A 153 12.54 15.43 0.72
C GLY A 153 11.05 15.54 1.00
N THR A 154 10.30 15.68 -0.08
CA THR A 154 8.83 15.77 -0.03
C THR A 154 8.23 14.83 -1.06
N LYS A 155 7.33 13.98 -0.61
CA LYS A 155 6.53 13.10 -1.47
C LYS A 155 5.12 13.67 -1.60
N CYS A 156 4.49 13.44 -2.75
CA CYS A 156 3.12 13.90 -3.01
C CYS A 156 2.27 12.80 -3.65
N PHE A 157 0.95 12.95 -3.55
CA PHE A 157 -0.03 11.99 -4.08
C PHE A 157 0.14 10.57 -3.54
N ILE A 158 0.51 10.45 -2.26
CA ILE A 158 0.75 9.17 -1.62
C ILE A 158 -0.56 8.63 -1.05
N SER A 159 -1.14 7.65 -1.74
CA SER A 159 -2.39 6.99 -1.31
C SER A 159 -2.23 6.38 0.08
N GLY A 160 -3.10 6.79 0.99
CA GLY A 160 -3.06 6.33 2.38
C GLY A 160 -1.88 6.84 3.21
N GLY A 161 -0.99 7.71 2.68
CA GLY A 161 0.24 8.12 3.34
C GLY A 161 0.05 8.70 4.75
N GLY A 162 -1.02 9.48 4.97
CA GLY A 162 -1.37 10.01 6.28
C GLY A 162 -1.94 8.99 7.26
N GLN A 163 -2.38 7.84 6.79
CA GLN A 163 -3.00 6.77 7.58
C GLN A 163 -2.09 5.56 7.77
N ALA A 164 -1.10 5.39 6.89
CA ALA A 164 -0.20 4.25 6.89
C ALA A 164 0.68 4.19 8.15
N LYS A 165 0.83 2.99 8.71
CA LYS A 165 1.81 2.72 9.78
C LYS A 165 3.21 2.56 9.21
N TYR A 166 3.32 1.99 8.01
CA TYR A 166 4.57 1.72 7.32
C TYR A 166 4.56 2.33 5.93
N LEU A 167 5.67 2.94 5.53
CA LEU A 167 5.83 3.52 4.21
C LEU A 167 7.10 3.00 3.54
N LEU A 168 7.00 2.66 2.27
CA LEU A 168 8.16 2.46 1.41
C LEU A 168 8.48 3.78 0.72
N ILE A 169 9.59 4.40 1.09
CA ILE A 169 10.02 5.69 0.57
C ILE A 169 11.20 5.50 -0.37
N PHE A 170 11.08 5.98 -1.61
CA PHE A 170 12.16 5.98 -2.58
C PHE A 170 13.01 7.23 -2.42
N ALA A 171 14.31 7.05 -2.21
CA ALA A 171 15.27 8.12 -1.99
C ALA A 171 16.63 7.80 -2.59
N LEU A 172 17.39 8.82 -2.96
CA LEU A 172 18.74 8.69 -3.45
C LEU A 172 19.69 8.47 -2.28
N THR A 173 20.28 7.29 -2.20
CA THR A 173 21.37 6.95 -1.28
C THR A 173 22.75 7.26 -1.86
N ASP A 174 22.85 7.30 -3.20
CA ASP A 174 24.04 7.71 -3.93
C ASP A 174 23.67 8.57 -5.14
N PRO A 175 23.54 9.90 -4.96
CA PRO A 175 23.17 10.80 -6.08
C PRO A 175 24.13 10.77 -7.27
N SER A 176 25.40 10.36 -7.06
CA SER A 176 26.40 10.29 -8.13
C SER A 176 26.08 9.22 -9.17
N LYS A 177 25.26 8.22 -8.81
CA LYS A 177 24.86 7.10 -9.69
C LYS A 177 23.53 7.34 -10.40
N GLY A 178 22.91 8.51 -10.24
CA GLY A 178 21.59 8.81 -10.81
C GLY A 178 20.55 7.78 -10.38
N VAL A 179 19.76 7.24 -11.33
CA VAL A 179 18.71 6.26 -11.04
C VAL A 179 19.22 4.97 -10.39
N LYS A 180 20.48 4.59 -10.62
CA LYS A 180 21.11 3.43 -9.98
C LYS A 180 21.48 3.66 -8.51
N GLY A 181 21.45 4.90 -8.06
CA GLY A 181 21.64 5.28 -6.67
C GLY A 181 20.34 5.40 -5.88
N LEU A 182 19.19 5.10 -6.52
CA LEU A 182 17.88 5.10 -5.87
C LEU A 182 17.69 3.85 -5.02
N SER A 183 17.30 4.03 -3.78
CA SER A 183 16.97 2.96 -2.83
C SER A 183 15.54 3.09 -2.35
N CYS A 184 15.00 1.98 -1.83
CA CYS A 184 13.70 1.94 -1.17
C CYS A 184 13.92 1.75 0.32
N ILE A 185 13.49 2.71 1.13
CA ILE A 185 13.67 2.73 2.58
C ILE A 185 12.32 2.55 3.25
N LEU A 186 12.26 1.62 4.19
CA LEU A 186 11.07 1.40 5.03
C LEU A 186 11.10 2.39 6.18
N VAL A 187 10.03 3.18 6.31
CA VAL A 187 9.85 4.18 7.37
C VAL A 187 8.57 3.87 8.15
N GLU A 188 8.67 3.94 9.47
CA GLU A 188 7.53 3.78 10.37
C GLU A 188 6.88 5.14 10.66
N LYS A 189 5.56 5.17 10.79
CA LYS A 189 4.83 6.36 11.25
C LYS A 189 5.32 6.74 12.65
N GLY A 190 5.61 8.03 12.84
CA GLY A 190 6.14 8.53 14.09
C GLY A 190 7.68 8.65 14.13
N THR A 191 8.37 8.24 13.06
CA THR A 191 9.80 8.55 12.90
C THR A 191 10.01 10.07 13.04
N PRO A 192 10.98 10.53 13.84
CA PRO A 192 11.26 11.95 14.01
C PRO A 192 11.45 12.67 12.68
N GLY A 193 10.82 13.84 12.52
CA GLY A 193 10.86 14.62 11.28
C GLY A 193 9.86 14.18 10.20
N PHE A 194 9.20 13.02 10.34
CA PHE A 194 8.13 12.63 9.42
C PHE A 194 6.85 13.43 9.70
N THR A 195 6.40 14.17 8.71
CA THR A 195 5.16 14.95 8.79
C THR A 195 4.24 14.67 7.61
N VAL A 196 2.94 14.73 7.86
CA VAL A 196 1.92 14.68 6.81
C VAL A 196 1.59 16.11 6.40
N GLY A 197 1.76 16.40 5.12
CA GLY A 197 1.44 17.70 4.56
C GLY A 197 -0.05 17.87 4.25
N LYS A 198 -0.34 18.43 3.09
CA LYS A 198 -1.70 18.68 2.63
C LYS A 198 -2.37 17.37 2.20
N ILE A 199 -3.64 17.21 2.58
CA ILE A 199 -4.53 16.21 1.97
C ILE A 199 -5.12 16.82 0.71
N GLU A 200 -4.94 16.18 -0.43
CA GLU A 200 -5.38 16.70 -1.73
C GLU A 200 -6.89 16.52 -1.90
N ASN A 201 -7.53 17.63 -2.33
CA ASN A 201 -8.92 17.59 -2.79
C ASN A 201 -8.93 17.18 -4.27
N LYS A 202 -9.21 15.90 -4.51
CA LYS A 202 -9.19 15.31 -5.85
C LYS A 202 -10.59 15.35 -6.48
N MET A 203 -10.66 15.10 -7.78
CA MET A 203 -11.91 14.98 -8.54
C MET A 203 -12.67 13.68 -8.23
N GLY A 204 -12.01 12.68 -7.65
CA GLY A 204 -12.59 11.39 -7.26
C GLY A 204 -11.65 10.60 -6.36
N ILE A 205 -12.08 9.41 -5.92
CA ILE A 205 -11.33 8.53 -5.01
C ILE A 205 -10.99 9.27 -3.69
N HIS A 206 -11.97 10.00 -3.16
CA HIS A 206 -11.76 10.94 -2.06
C HIS A 206 -11.33 10.27 -0.76
N GLY A 207 -11.79 9.09 -0.44
CA GLY A 207 -11.41 8.34 0.76
C GLY A 207 -9.96 7.79 0.77
N SER A 208 -9.23 8.03 -0.34
CA SER A 208 -7.82 7.65 -0.45
C SER A 208 -6.90 8.84 -0.23
#